data_fc13a0e4cb6ed88f7e796ccf7b968fdf
#
_entry.id   fc13a0e4cb6ed88f7e796ccf7b968fdf
#
_cell.length_a   1.000
_cell.length_b   1.000
_cell.length_c   1.000
_cell.angle_alpha   90.00
_cell.angle_beta   90.00
_cell.angle_gamma   90.00
#
_symmetry.space_group_name_H-M   'P 1'
#
loop_
_entity.id
_entity.type
_entity.pdbx_description
1 polymer ?
#
loop_
_entity_poly.entity_id
_entity_poly.type
_entity_poly.pdbx_seq_one_letter_code
_entity_poly.pdbx_strand_id
1 'polypeptide(L)'
;MKSLKFTYLIFMLIAADAFAKDSDFYAMGRQFLDEMIEIESTEEKGMATKVSEYAESVLLGNGFTSNDLEVAGPTDQTKGLYAIYRGESSKKPVVVMAHIDVVPAVKDAWITDPFKMTEIDGFLHGRGTADNKGGAAGLLATFSKLRAEEFVPKNDIIMLLTGDEETGMQSIRYFRENFSSVSNASFAFNSDGGFLTGTMDNPEAFRLQSAEKVYLTLTLSTNNKGGHSSIPRKDNAIYDLADAIKKIQAYDFPISLNQTTRATLEFALEDTNDSEKLEIRSILNGTQSDLAIIEKDPELNAILRTTCVVTKLKAGHAENALPVSATATLNCRILPQTDPERIVSKIKELVGEKVEVVTIFDFELSPPSPITPEIGRLVSSSINKVFPGLPVVPTMSTGATDAIALRSNGIPVYGTSAMMTDPTGFRAHGLNERVEIEAFNASLDFWYALMKQL
;
A
#
# COMPACT_ATOMS: atom_id res chain seq x y z
N MET A 1 -41.49 -37.60 21.56
CA MET A 1 -41.41 -36.12 21.57
C MET A 1 -40.47 -35.55 22.65
N LYS A 2 -39.42 -36.25 23.11
CA LYS A 2 -38.46 -35.73 24.12
C LYS A 2 -36.99 -35.64 23.63
N SER A 3 -36.69 -36.07 22.41
CA SER A 3 -35.30 -36.07 21.90
C SER A 3 -34.94 -34.80 21.04
N LEU A 4 -35.95 -34.05 20.55
CA LEU A 4 -35.72 -32.92 19.69
C LEU A 4 -35.30 -31.62 20.43
N LYS A 5 -35.66 -31.50 21.72
CA LYS A 5 -35.32 -30.32 22.52
C LYS A 5 -33.87 -30.28 23.02
N PHE A 6 -33.21 -31.44 23.13
CA PHE A 6 -31.83 -31.53 23.63
C PHE A 6 -30.80 -31.18 22.56
N THR A 7 -31.11 -31.47 21.29
CA THR A 7 -30.21 -31.18 20.16
C THR A 7 -30.18 -29.68 19.84
N TYR A 8 -31.30 -28.98 19.99
CA TYR A 8 -31.36 -27.51 19.80
C TYR A 8 -30.59 -26.72 20.86
N LEU A 9 -30.57 -27.23 22.13
CA LEU A 9 -29.87 -26.50 23.20
C LEU A 9 -28.35 -26.63 23.08
N ILE A 10 -27.84 -27.74 22.57
CA ILE A 10 -26.40 -27.94 22.32
C ILE A 10 -25.92 -27.09 21.12
N PHE A 11 -26.73 -26.98 20.07
CA PHE A 11 -26.40 -26.09 18.93
C PHE A 11 -26.44 -24.60 19.30
N MET A 12 -27.37 -24.14 20.14
CA MET A 12 -27.39 -22.76 20.62
C MET A 12 -26.23 -22.45 21.56
N LEU A 13 -25.77 -23.37 22.41
CA LEU A 13 -24.62 -23.15 23.27
C LEU A 13 -23.30 -23.08 22.49
N ILE A 14 -23.13 -23.92 21.46
CA ILE A 14 -21.94 -23.91 20.60
C ILE A 14 -21.91 -22.62 19.74
N ALA A 15 -23.06 -22.19 19.23
CA ALA A 15 -23.14 -20.91 18.46
C ALA A 15 -22.91 -19.68 19.37
N ALA A 16 -23.43 -19.71 20.63
CA ALA A 16 -23.21 -18.61 21.57
C ALA A 16 -21.73 -18.50 22.01
N ASP A 17 -21.06 -19.64 22.24
CA ASP A 17 -19.61 -19.62 22.56
C ASP A 17 -18.74 -19.18 21.36
N ALA A 18 -19.10 -19.55 20.12
CA ALA A 18 -18.39 -19.09 18.93
C ALA A 18 -18.57 -17.57 18.73
N PHE A 19 -19.79 -17.04 18.86
CA PHE A 19 -20.05 -15.61 18.79
C PHE A 19 -19.35 -14.82 19.91
N ALA A 20 -19.28 -15.34 21.14
CA ALA A 20 -18.56 -14.66 22.23
C ALA A 20 -17.04 -14.59 21.98
N LYS A 21 -16.44 -15.65 21.43
CA LYS A 21 -15.00 -15.66 21.07
C LYS A 21 -14.65 -14.66 19.96
N ASP A 22 -15.49 -14.56 18.96
CA ASP A 22 -15.29 -13.60 17.86
C ASP A 22 -15.45 -12.16 18.34
N SER A 23 -16.44 -11.90 19.21
CA SER A 23 -16.66 -10.58 19.81
C SER A 23 -15.45 -10.10 20.63
N ASP A 24 -14.79 -10.99 21.38
CA ASP A 24 -13.61 -10.66 22.18
C ASP A 24 -12.40 -10.38 21.27
N PHE A 25 -12.26 -11.12 20.18
CA PHE A 25 -11.22 -10.89 19.18
C PHE A 25 -11.37 -9.54 18.48
N TYR A 26 -12.60 -9.19 18.08
CA TYR A 26 -12.90 -7.89 17.47
C TYR A 26 -12.71 -6.73 18.46
N ALA A 27 -13.11 -6.91 19.72
CA ALA A 27 -12.90 -5.93 20.77
C ALA A 27 -11.40 -5.70 21.02
N MET A 28 -10.60 -6.75 21.05
CA MET A 28 -9.14 -6.68 21.19
C MET A 28 -8.51 -5.93 20.02
N GLY A 29 -8.87 -6.26 18.77
CA GLY A 29 -8.37 -5.54 17.58
C GLY A 29 -8.71 -4.07 17.60
N ARG A 30 -9.95 -3.71 17.97
CA ARG A 30 -10.38 -2.32 18.10
C ARG A 30 -9.67 -1.58 19.23
N GLN A 31 -9.43 -2.23 20.36
CA GLN A 31 -8.64 -1.64 21.45
C GLN A 31 -7.23 -1.33 21.00
N PHE A 32 -6.55 -2.26 20.30
CA PHE A 32 -5.18 -2.03 19.82
C PHE A 32 -5.13 -0.90 18.80
N LEU A 33 -6.13 -0.80 17.92
CA LEU A 33 -6.24 0.30 16.97
C LEU A 33 -6.42 1.65 17.69
N ASP A 34 -7.32 1.74 18.68
CA ASP A 34 -7.58 2.94 19.45
C ASP A 34 -6.31 3.45 20.13
N GLU A 35 -5.61 2.58 20.86
CA GLU A 35 -4.37 2.93 21.54
C GLU A 35 -3.25 3.33 20.57
N MET A 36 -3.17 2.69 19.37
CA MET A 36 -2.23 3.12 18.33
C MET A 36 -2.58 4.49 17.73
N ILE A 37 -3.87 4.79 17.52
CA ILE A 37 -4.33 6.08 16.97
C ILE A 37 -3.99 7.24 17.91
N GLU A 38 -4.06 7.06 19.22
CA GLU A 38 -3.70 8.07 20.21
C GLU A 38 -2.22 8.49 20.17
N ILE A 39 -1.34 7.64 19.61
CA ILE A 39 0.07 7.95 19.41
C ILE A 39 0.25 8.65 18.07
N GLU A 40 0.43 9.97 18.06
CA GLU A 40 0.62 10.78 16.83
C GLU A 40 1.98 10.47 16.17
N SER A 41 2.04 9.41 15.35
CA SER A 41 3.26 8.92 14.69
C SER A 41 3.50 9.57 13.32
N THR A 42 3.27 10.89 13.22
CA THR A 42 3.68 11.68 12.06
C THR A 42 5.19 11.93 12.06
N GLU A 43 5.76 12.23 10.89
CA GLU A 43 7.20 12.60 10.78
C GLU A 43 7.57 13.72 11.75
N GLU A 44 6.75 14.77 11.82
CA GLU A 44 7.00 15.93 12.70
C GLU A 44 7.08 15.56 14.18
N LYS A 45 6.24 14.62 14.63
CA LYS A 45 6.23 14.18 16.02
C LYS A 45 7.26 13.09 16.32
N GLY A 46 7.63 12.30 15.30
CA GLY A 46 8.64 11.25 15.41
C GLY A 46 8.28 10.15 16.42
N MET A 47 6.99 9.81 16.53
CA MET A 47 6.51 8.88 17.57
C MET A 47 6.24 7.45 17.05
N ALA A 48 6.71 7.08 15.84
CA ALA A 48 6.56 5.71 15.34
C ALA A 48 7.18 4.67 16.28
N THR A 49 8.35 4.97 16.85
CA THR A 49 8.98 4.11 17.88
C THR A 49 8.07 3.84 19.08
N LYS A 50 7.24 4.81 19.50
CA LYS A 50 6.29 4.61 20.60
C LYS A 50 5.19 3.63 20.25
N VAL A 51 4.74 3.60 19.00
CA VAL A 51 3.78 2.59 18.52
C VAL A 51 4.42 1.21 18.53
N SER A 52 5.70 1.09 18.14
CA SER A 52 6.45 -0.17 18.21
C SER A 52 6.63 -0.66 19.65
N GLU A 53 7.01 0.22 20.58
CA GLU A 53 7.15 -0.09 22.01
C GLU A 53 5.80 -0.54 22.62
N TYR A 54 4.70 0.11 22.22
CA TYR A 54 3.37 -0.31 22.61
C TYR A 54 3.05 -1.73 22.10
N ALA A 55 3.25 -2.00 20.80
CA ALA A 55 3.01 -3.30 20.20
C ALA A 55 3.90 -4.42 20.85
N GLU A 56 5.17 -4.12 21.15
CA GLU A 56 6.04 -5.02 21.89
C GLU A 56 5.45 -5.35 23.26
N SER A 57 4.99 -4.33 24.01
CA SER A 57 4.40 -4.52 25.35
C SER A 57 3.15 -5.41 25.30
N VAL A 58 2.32 -5.25 24.27
CA VAL A 58 1.14 -6.10 24.03
C VAL A 58 1.56 -7.56 23.82
N LEU A 59 2.54 -7.81 22.96
CA LEU A 59 3.02 -9.18 22.68
C LEU A 59 3.64 -9.84 23.92
N LEU A 60 4.44 -9.11 24.69
CA LEU A 60 4.99 -9.59 25.97
C LEU A 60 3.86 -9.97 26.94
N GLY A 61 2.83 -9.13 27.05
CA GLY A 61 1.63 -9.39 27.85
C GLY A 61 0.84 -10.63 27.41
N ASN A 62 0.91 -10.97 26.10
CA ASN A 62 0.26 -12.13 25.49
C ASN A 62 1.17 -13.38 25.39
N GLY A 63 2.29 -13.42 26.13
CA GLY A 63 3.11 -14.63 26.29
C GLY A 63 4.19 -14.84 25.22
N PHE A 64 4.53 -13.81 24.43
CA PHE A 64 5.78 -13.79 23.66
C PHE A 64 6.94 -13.49 24.60
N THR A 65 8.15 -13.88 24.20
CA THR A 65 9.36 -13.62 25.01
C THR A 65 10.19 -12.50 24.39
N SER A 66 11.00 -11.82 25.21
CA SER A 66 11.91 -10.79 24.72
C SER A 66 12.96 -11.30 23.72
N ASN A 67 13.20 -12.62 23.65
CA ASN A 67 14.08 -13.21 22.64
C ASN A 67 13.42 -13.30 21.25
N ASP A 68 12.11 -13.15 21.18
CA ASP A 68 11.35 -13.21 19.92
C ASP A 68 10.93 -11.82 19.42
N LEU A 69 11.25 -10.76 20.16
CA LEU A 69 10.84 -9.39 19.87
C LEU A 69 12.05 -8.45 19.85
N GLU A 70 12.03 -7.48 18.92
CA GLU A 70 13.05 -6.42 18.88
C GLU A 70 12.47 -5.13 18.30
N VAL A 71 12.55 -4.03 19.07
CA VAL A 71 12.26 -2.68 18.58
C VAL A 71 13.53 -2.08 18.04
N ALA A 72 13.68 -2.02 16.73
CA ALA A 72 14.89 -1.61 16.03
C ALA A 72 14.58 -0.77 14.79
N GLY A 73 15.55 0.00 14.31
CA GLY A 73 15.37 0.85 13.13
C GLY A 73 16.52 1.80 12.88
N PRO A 74 16.43 2.60 11.80
CA PRO A 74 17.53 3.47 11.38
C PRO A 74 17.72 4.69 12.28
N THR A 75 16.67 5.16 12.96
CA THR A 75 16.72 6.32 13.88
C THR A 75 15.93 6.03 15.15
N ASP A 76 16.14 6.84 16.20
CA ASP A 76 15.38 6.71 17.44
C ASP A 76 13.90 7.08 17.31
N GLN A 77 13.49 7.72 16.21
CA GLN A 77 12.12 8.16 15.97
C GLN A 77 11.34 7.19 15.07
N THR A 78 12.05 6.41 14.24
CA THR A 78 11.47 5.55 13.20
C THR A 78 11.78 4.07 13.40
N LYS A 79 11.99 3.64 14.65
CA LYS A 79 12.12 2.22 14.95
C LYS A 79 10.79 1.52 14.68
N GLY A 80 10.90 0.37 14.05
CA GLY A 80 9.82 -0.58 13.88
C GLY A 80 9.89 -1.72 14.89
N LEU A 81 8.96 -2.66 14.81
CA LEU A 81 8.97 -3.88 15.60
C LEU A 81 9.23 -5.09 14.70
N TYR A 82 10.23 -5.88 15.06
CA TYR A 82 10.42 -7.25 14.61
C TYR A 82 9.84 -8.18 15.66
N ALA A 83 8.90 -9.06 15.28
CA ALA A 83 8.35 -10.08 16.15
C ALA A 83 8.31 -11.43 15.42
N ILE A 84 8.90 -12.47 15.99
CA ILE A 84 8.91 -13.81 15.40
C ILE A 84 7.99 -14.76 16.17
N TYR A 85 7.06 -15.36 15.46
CA TYR A 85 6.24 -16.46 15.93
C TYR A 85 6.88 -17.78 15.47
N ARG A 86 7.46 -18.55 16.41
CA ARG A 86 8.19 -19.77 16.10
C ARG A 86 7.29 -20.88 15.60
N GLY A 87 7.68 -21.51 14.51
CA GLY A 87 7.00 -22.64 13.89
C GLY A 87 7.69 -23.98 14.16
N GLU A 88 7.10 -25.04 13.61
CA GLU A 88 7.63 -26.41 13.73
C GLU A 88 8.84 -26.69 12.85
N SER A 89 9.01 -25.97 11.75
CA SER A 89 10.00 -26.26 10.73
C SER A 89 11.08 -25.17 10.61
N SER A 90 12.30 -25.59 10.23
CA SER A 90 13.42 -24.69 9.91
C SER A 90 13.38 -24.17 8.45
N LYS A 91 12.23 -24.21 7.78
CA LYS A 91 12.06 -23.65 6.45
C LYS A 91 12.12 -22.12 6.51
N LYS A 92 12.27 -21.50 5.34
CA LYS A 92 12.25 -20.05 5.22
C LYS A 92 10.99 -19.47 5.84
N PRO A 93 11.11 -18.41 6.66
CA PRO A 93 9.95 -17.78 7.29
C PRO A 93 9.05 -17.09 6.27
N VAL A 94 7.83 -16.79 6.71
CA VAL A 94 6.90 -15.88 6.02
C VAL A 94 6.85 -14.57 6.77
N VAL A 95 6.88 -13.45 6.06
CA VAL A 95 6.72 -12.11 6.67
C VAL A 95 5.27 -11.66 6.53
N VAL A 96 4.71 -11.09 7.59
CA VAL A 96 3.48 -10.28 7.58
C VAL A 96 3.84 -8.88 8.05
N MET A 97 3.39 -7.84 7.36
CA MET A 97 3.89 -6.49 7.64
C MET A 97 2.82 -5.42 7.51
N ALA A 98 3.03 -4.33 8.24
CA ALA A 98 2.25 -3.10 8.22
C ALA A 98 3.17 -1.92 8.56
N HIS A 99 2.85 -0.69 8.11
CA HIS A 99 3.49 0.49 8.65
C HIS A 99 2.65 1.13 9.77
N ILE A 100 3.33 1.87 10.65
CA ILE A 100 2.75 2.47 11.86
C ILE A 100 2.93 3.98 11.94
N ASP A 101 3.74 4.56 11.06
CA ASP A 101 3.76 6.00 10.83
C ASP A 101 2.53 6.42 10.02
N VAL A 102 2.22 7.71 10.06
CA VAL A 102 1.05 8.28 9.38
C VAL A 102 1.37 9.67 8.86
N VAL A 103 0.72 10.08 7.76
CA VAL A 103 0.81 11.44 7.26
C VAL A 103 0.17 12.44 8.23
N PRO A 104 0.59 13.72 8.23
CA PRO A 104 -0.01 14.78 9.05
C PRO A 104 -1.51 14.95 8.80
N ALA A 105 -2.22 15.44 9.80
CA ALA A 105 -3.63 15.79 9.73
C ALA A 105 -3.87 17.26 10.08
N VAL A 106 -4.67 17.95 9.27
CA VAL A 106 -5.10 19.33 9.55
C VAL A 106 -6.31 19.27 10.49
N LYS A 107 -6.05 19.24 11.80
CA LYS A 107 -7.07 18.99 12.86
C LYS A 107 -8.35 19.81 12.70
N ASP A 108 -8.24 21.11 12.42
CA ASP A 108 -9.38 22.03 12.29
C ASP A 108 -10.30 21.72 11.08
N ALA A 109 -9.83 20.89 10.14
CA ALA A 109 -10.60 20.48 8.97
C ALA A 109 -11.29 19.10 9.15
N TRP A 110 -11.04 18.41 10.27
CA TRP A 110 -11.65 17.13 10.58
C TRP A 110 -12.94 17.31 11.39
N ILE A 111 -13.89 16.38 11.24
CA ILE A 111 -15.14 16.36 12.03
C ILE A 111 -14.91 15.85 13.46
N THR A 112 -13.80 15.11 13.69
CA THR A 112 -13.34 14.58 14.99
C THR A 112 -11.88 14.93 15.18
N ASP A 113 -11.31 14.68 16.38
CA ASP A 113 -9.84 14.73 16.54
C ASP A 113 -9.23 13.54 15.75
N PRO A 114 -8.33 13.78 14.76
CA PRO A 114 -7.74 12.72 13.96
C PRO A 114 -6.88 11.71 14.74
N PHE A 115 -6.42 12.09 15.94
CA PHE A 115 -5.61 11.23 16.81
C PHE A 115 -6.39 10.76 18.06
N LYS A 116 -7.70 10.69 17.93
CA LYS A 116 -8.60 10.06 18.90
C LYS A 116 -9.65 9.25 18.14
N MET A 117 -9.55 7.95 18.20
CA MET A 117 -10.51 7.11 17.50
C MET A 117 -11.95 7.42 17.95
N THR A 118 -12.83 7.66 16.99
CA THR A 118 -14.23 8.00 17.27
C THR A 118 -15.15 7.18 16.39
N GLU A 119 -16.10 6.48 17.01
CA GLU A 119 -17.11 5.71 16.27
C GLU A 119 -18.29 6.61 15.89
N ILE A 120 -18.59 6.68 14.58
CA ILE A 120 -19.72 7.41 14.02
C ILE A 120 -20.33 6.58 12.89
N ASP A 121 -21.64 6.33 12.96
CA ASP A 121 -22.43 5.69 11.89
C ASP A 121 -21.82 4.37 11.40
N GLY A 122 -21.28 3.54 12.30
CA GLY A 122 -20.67 2.26 11.97
C GLY A 122 -19.24 2.32 11.42
N PHE A 123 -18.60 3.50 11.48
CA PHE A 123 -17.21 3.71 11.09
C PHE A 123 -16.33 4.11 12.27
N LEU A 124 -15.09 3.63 12.28
CA LEU A 124 -14.03 4.10 13.16
C LEU A 124 -13.24 5.21 12.47
N HIS A 125 -13.39 6.44 12.95
CA HIS A 125 -12.69 7.61 12.44
C HIS A 125 -11.38 7.84 13.18
N GLY A 126 -10.30 8.10 12.43
CA GLY A 126 -8.98 8.42 12.96
C GLY A 126 -7.90 8.32 11.89
N ARG A 127 -6.83 9.10 12.00
CA ARG A 127 -5.69 9.04 11.09
C ARG A 127 -4.93 7.72 11.30
N GLY A 128 -4.80 6.90 10.26
CA GLY A 128 -4.20 5.58 10.31
C GLY A 128 -5.21 4.44 10.47
N THR A 129 -6.52 4.71 10.55
CA THR A 129 -7.53 3.65 10.65
C THR A 129 -7.56 2.76 9.40
N ALA A 130 -7.32 3.35 8.22
CA ALA A 130 -7.21 2.64 6.94
C ALA A 130 -5.74 2.50 6.51
N ASP A 131 -4.87 3.48 6.85
CA ASP A 131 -3.51 3.62 6.35
C ASP A 131 -2.52 3.96 7.48
N ASN A 132 -1.82 3.00 8.14
CA ASN A 132 -2.03 1.54 8.09
C ASN A 132 -2.05 0.94 9.51
N LYS A 133 -2.35 1.78 10.55
CA LYS A 133 -2.47 1.28 11.93
C LYS A 133 -3.61 0.25 12.09
N GLY A 134 -4.66 0.35 11.25
CA GLY A 134 -5.70 -0.68 11.20
C GLY A 134 -5.14 -2.03 10.82
N GLY A 135 -4.28 -2.10 9.81
CA GLY A 135 -3.55 -3.32 9.44
C GLY A 135 -2.63 -3.81 10.56
N ALA A 136 -1.85 -2.89 11.16
CA ALA A 136 -0.95 -3.22 12.27
C ALA A 136 -1.71 -3.79 13.48
N ALA A 137 -2.84 -3.18 13.86
CA ALA A 137 -3.70 -3.67 14.94
C ALA A 137 -4.29 -5.05 14.62
N GLY A 138 -4.66 -5.29 13.35
CA GLY A 138 -5.14 -6.60 12.88
C GLY A 138 -4.08 -7.69 12.99
N LEU A 139 -2.85 -7.42 12.60
CA LEU A 139 -1.72 -8.34 12.74
C LEU A 139 -1.42 -8.62 14.22
N LEU A 140 -1.38 -7.57 15.05
CA LEU A 140 -1.10 -7.68 16.47
C LEU A 140 -2.16 -8.51 17.22
N ALA A 141 -3.46 -8.27 16.93
CA ALA A 141 -4.56 -9.01 17.49
C ALA A 141 -4.51 -10.49 17.06
N THR A 142 -4.18 -10.76 15.79
CA THR A 142 -4.06 -12.11 15.27
C THR A 142 -2.93 -12.89 15.94
N PHE A 143 -1.75 -12.28 16.12
CA PHE A 143 -0.63 -12.89 16.85
C PHE A 143 -1.04 -13.22 18.29
N SER A 144 -1.68 -12.27 18.98
CA SER A 144 -2.16 -12.44 20.36
C SER A 144 -3.17 -13.58 20.48
N LYS A 145 -4.16 -13.64 19.58
CA LYS A 145 -5.18 -14.71 19.55
C LYS A 145 -4.56 -16.08 19.29
N LEU A 146 -3.71 -16.20 18.28
CA LEU A 146 -3.05 -17.46 17.95
C LEU A 146 -2.16 -17.95 19.11
N ARG A 147 -1.50 -17.03 19.81
CA ARG A 147 -0.69 -17.37 20.98
C ARG A 147 -1.54 -17.87 22.14
N ALA A 148 -2.68 -17.23 22.40
CA ALA A 148 -3.63 -17.67 23.44
C ALA A 148 -4.24 -19.05 23.13
N GLU A 149 -4.35 -19.41 21.85
CA GLU A 149 -4.80 -20.72 21.38
C GLU A 149 -3.68 -21.78 21.37
N GLU A 150 -2.47 -21.46 21.80
CA GLU A 150 -1.29 -22.31 21.73
C GLU A 150 -1.03 -22.86 20.30
N PHE A 151 -1.43 -22.09 19.27
CA PHE A 151 -1.21 -22.48 17.88
C PHE A 151 0.29 -22.51 17.57
N VAL A 152 0.74 -23.51 16.82
CA VAL A 152 2.12 -23.59 16.31
C VAL A 152 2.05 -23.57 14.77
N PRO A 153 2.60 -22.53 14.10
CA PRO A 153 2.60 -22.48 12.64
C PRO A 153 3.58 -23.51 12.05
N LYS A 154 3.40 -23.83 10.76
CA LYS A 154 4.32 -24.77 10.07
C LYS A 154 5.70 -24.18 9.86
N ASN A 155 5.78 -22.90 9.60
CA ASN A 155 7.02 -22.14 9.42
C ASN A 155 7.01 -20.95 10.39
N ASP A 156 8.19 -20.42 10.68
CA ASP A 156 8.25 -19.16 11.43
C ASP A 156 7.46 -18.08 10.69
N ILE A 157 6.63 -17.32 11.43
CA ILE A 157 5.95 -16.13 10.93
C ILE A 157 6.62 -14.91 11.56
N ILE A 158 7.07 -13.99 10.74
CA ILE A 158 7.68 -12.74 11.19
C ILE A 158 6.67 -11.61 10.98
N MET A 159 6.29 -10.92 12.05
CA MET A 159 5.57 -9.66 11.95
C MET A 159 6.58 -8.51 11.93
N LEU A 160 6.49 -7.66 10.92
CA LEU A 160 7.24 -6.40 10.84
C LEU A 160 6.27 -5.24 10.91
N LEU A 161 6.45 -4.36 11.88
CA LEU A 161 5.82 -3.05 11.91
C LEU A 161 6.89 -2.01 11.58
N THR A 162 6.70 -1.25 10.51
CA THR A 162 7.69 -0.28 9.99
C THR A 162 7.30 1.14 10.35
N GLY A 163 8.27 2.01 10.57
CA GLY A 163 8.03 3.32 11.19
C GLY A 163 8.27 4.55 10.32
N ASP A 164 8.45 4.41 9.01
CA ASP A 164 8.73 5.51 8.07
C ASP A 164 8.37 5.19 6.62
N GLU A 165 7.30 4.44 6.40
CA GLU A 165 6.81 4.12 5.06
C GLU A 165 6.46 5.40 4.28
N GLU A 166 5.73 6.32 4.96
CA GLU A 166 5.25 7.58 4.42
C GLU A 166 6.34 8.62 4.13
N THR A 167 7.55 8.38 4.59
CA THR A 167 8.64 9.38 4.53
C THR A 167 9.91 8.90 3.87
N GLY A 168 10.18 7.61 3.84
CA GLY A 168 11.44 7.17 3.24
C GLY A 168 11.71 5.68 3.21
N MET A 169 10.91 4.86 3.86
CA MET A 169 11.01 3.39 3.87
C MET A 169 12.40 2.89 4.32
N GLN A 170 13.06 3.62 5.25
CA GLN A 170 14.38 3.22 5.74
C GLN A 170 14.28 2.10 6.78
N SER A 171 13.19 2.04 7.55
CA SER A 171 12.97 0.99 8.55
C SER A 171 12.82 -0.40 7.92
N ILE A 172 12.09 -0.55 6.82
CA ILE A 172 12.02 -1.84 6.12
C ILE A 172 13.36 -2.25 5.51
N ARG A 173 14.12 -1.28 4.96
CA ARG A 173 15.50 -1.54 4.49
C ARG A 173 16.41 -1.97 5.61
N TYR A 174 16.31 -1.30 6.77
CA TYR A 174 17.05 -1.67 7.98
C TYR A 174 16.76 -3.11 8.39
N PHE A 175 15.48 -3.53 8.45
CA PHE A 175 15.15 -4.92 8.79
C PHE A 175 15.67 -5.91 7.74
N ARG A 176 15.53 -5.61 6.46
CA ARG A 176 16.07 -6.44 5.37
C ARG A 176 17.60 -6.64 5.50
N GLU A 177 18.33 -5.61 5.88
CA GLU A 177 19.81 -5.62 5.93
C GLU A 177 20.35 -6.24 7.21
N ASN A 178 19.66 -6.06 8.33
CA ASN A 178 20.17 -6.45 9.65
C ASN A 178 19.57 -7.77 10.17
N PHE A 179 18.43 -8.22 9.61
CA PHE A 179 17.77 -9.46 10.05
C PHE A 179 17.78 -10.50 8.93
N SER A 180 18.67 -11.48 9.04
CA SER A 180 18.82 -12.54 8.03
C SER A 180 17.54 -13.36 7.83
N SER A 181 16.68 -13.48 8.83
CA SER A 181 15.36 -14.09 8.74
C SER A 181 14.43 -13.32 7.78
N VAL A 182 14.52 -11.98 7.77
CA VAL A 182 13.75 -11.12 6.85
C VAL A 182 14.28 -11.24 5.42
N SER A 183 15.61 -11.08 5.24
CA SER A 183 16.23 -11.14 3.90
C SER A 183 16.18 -12.53 3.25
N ASN A 184 15.92 -13.60 4.02
CA ASN A 184 15.74 -14.96 3.54
C ASN A 184 14.28 -15.43 3.54
N ALA A 185 13.30 -14.56 3.78
CA ALA A 185 11.89 -14.93 3.76
C ALA A 185 11.48 -15.59 2.44
N SER A 186 10.51 -16.51 2.50
CA SER A 186 9.97 -17.15 1.30
C SER A 186 9.09 -16.21 0.48
N PHE A 187 8.27 -15.42 1.17
CA PHE A 187 7.42 -14.35 0.65
C PHE A 187 6.91 -13.49 1.83
N ALA A 188 6.24 -12.41 1.49
CA ALA A 188 5.60 -11.54 2.48
C ALA A 188 4.16 -11.22 2.10
N PHE A 189 3.32 -10.99 3.13
CA PHE A 189 2.02 -10.36 3.02
C PHE A 189 2.07 -8.98 3.67
N ASN A 190 1.61 -7.96 2.93
CA ASN A 190 1.58 -6.57 3.40
C ASN A 190 0.14 -6.13 3.60
N SER A 191 -0.20 -5.63 4.78
CA SER A 191 -1.53 -5.09 5.04
C SER A 191 -1.76 -3.73 4.36
N ASP A 192 -0.69 -3.11 3.89
CA ASP A 192 -0.74 -1.85 3.14
C ASP A 192 -0.94 -2.11 1.64
N GLY A 193 -2.14 -2.53 1.30
CA GLY A 193 -2.56 -2.85 -0.05
C GLY A 193 -3.42 -4.11 -0.10
N GLY A 194 -4.04 -4.33 -1.26
CA GLY A 194 -5.02 -5.40 -1.40
C GLY A 194 -6.28 -5.13 -0.57
N PHE A 195 -7.43 -5.05 -1.20
CA PHE A 195 -8.67 -4.58 -0.58
C PHE A 195 -9.90 -5.28 -1.17
N LEU A 196 -11.02 -5.18 -0.48
CA LEU A 196 -12.31 -5.62 -0.97
C LEU A 196 -12.98 -4.50 -1.79
N THR A 197 -13.60 -4.83 -2.91
CA THR A 197 -14.46 -3.94 -3.68
C THR A 197 -15.93 -4.30 -3.48
N GLY A 198 -16.81 -3.33 -3.78
CA GLY A 198 -18.25 -3.43 -3.50
C GLY A 198 -18.62 -2.83 -2.14
N THR A 199 -19.52 -3.45 -1.43
CA THR A 199 -19.92 -3.10 -0.06
C THR A 199 -19.88 -4.34 0.83
N MET A 200 -19.92 -4.18 2.17
CA MET A 200 -19.96 -5.34 3.07
C MET A 200 -21.16 -6.25 2.82
N ASP A 201 -22.32 -5.68 2.44
CA ASP A 201 -23.53 -6.44 2.08
C ASP A 201 -23.42 -7.11 0.69
N ASN A 202 -22.64 -6.56 -0.21
CA ASN A 202 -22.47 -7.07 -1.58
C ASN A 202 -21.01 -6.91 -2.04
N PRO A 203 -20.08 -7.72 -1.51
CA PRO A 203 -18.68 -7.70 -1.94
C PRO A 203 -18.55 -8.26 -3.37
N GLU A 204 -17.74 -7.57 -4.19
CA GLU A 204 -17.56 -7.92 -5.62
C GLU A 204 -16.29 -8.74 -5.85
N ALA A 205 -15.17 -8.32 -5.28
CA ALA A 205 -13.89 -9.01 -5.44
C ALA A 205 -12.92 -8.68 -4.30
N PHE A 206 -12.01 -9.61 -4.05
CA PHE A 206 -10.79 -9.36 -3.27
C PHE A 206 -9.65 -9.02 -4.21
N ARG A 207 -9.13 -7.79 -4.13
CA ARG A 207 -8.02 -7.27 -4.92
C ARG A 207 -6.69 -7.63 -4.26
N LEU A 208 -6.03 -8.68 -4.75
CA LEU A 208 -4.71 -9.10 -4.28
C LEU A 208 -3.63 -8.26 -4.96
N GLN A 209 -2.98 -7.35 -4.23
CA GLN A 209 -1.92 -6.53 -4.81
C GLN A 209 -0.65 -7.35 -5.02
N SER A 210 -0.31 -7.65 -6.26
CA SER A 210 0.91 -8.40 -6.62
C SER A 210 1.97 -7.55 -7.33
N ALA A 211 1.66 -6.28 -7.59
CA ALA A 211 2.57 -5.33 -8.22
C ALA A 211 2.30 -3.90 -7.75
N GLU A 212 3.27 -3.02 -7.93
CA GLU A 212 3.15 -1.59 -7.68
C GLU A 212 4.06 -0.83 -8.62
N LYS A 213 3.80 0.47 -8.81
CA LYS A 213 4.64 1.33 -9.64
C LYS A 213 5.94 1.69 -8.95
N VAL A 214 7.00 1.85 -9.75
CA VAL A 214 8.28 2.37 -9.28
C VAL A 214 8.25 3.89 -9.29
N TYR A 215 8.63 4.50 -8.18
CA TYR A 215 8.71 5.95 -7.99
C TYR A 215 10.02 6.50 -8.56
N LEU A 216 9.92 7.52 -9.44
CA LEU A 216 11.08 8.22 -9.97
C LEU A 216 10.81 9.73 -9.96
N THR A 217 11.72 10.51 -9.38
CA THR A 217 11.65 11.96 -9.41
C THR A 217 12.86 12.55 -10.13
N LEU A 218 12.59 13.42 -11.09
CA LEU A 218 13.58 14.13 -11.87
C LEU A 218 13.48 15.65 -11.65
N THR A 219 14.61 16.33 -11.64
CA THR A 219 14.67 17.78 -11.80
C THR A 219 14.96 18.11 -13.26
N LEU A 220 14.13 18.97 -13.82
CA LEU A 220 14.35 19.59 -15.12
C LEU A 220 14.84 21.02 -14.87
N SER A 221 15.98 21.41 -15.43
CA SER A 221 16.51 22.76 -15.26
C SER A 221 16.97 23.37 -16.58
N THR A 222 16.71 24.68 -16.71
CA THR A 222 17.16 25.49 -17.82
C THR A 222 17.91 26.73 -17.31
N ASN A 223 18.94 27.15 -18.00
CA ASN A 223 19.78 28.29 -17.63
C ASN A 223 19.84 29.31 -18.76
N ASN A 224 19.96 30.57 -18.39
CA ASN A 224 20.08 31.69 -19.32
C ASN A 224 20.99 32.78 -18.75
N LYS A 225 21.49 33.68 -19.61
CA LYS A 225 22.33 34.81 -19.18
C LYS A 225 21.57 35.88 -18.39
N GLY A 226 20.22 35.83 -18.41
CA GLY A 226 19.42 36.91 -17.85
C GLY A 226 19.48 38.22 -18.68
N GLY A 227 19.08 39.31 -18.10
CA GLY A 227 19.08 40.63 -18.70
C GLY A 227 17.90 41.51 -18.28
N HIS A 228 17.83 42.72 -18.79
CA HIS A 228 16.75 43.65 -18.50
C HIS A 228 15.51 43.32 -19.37
N SER A 229 14.34 43.29 -18.78
CA SER A 229 13.10 42.86 -19.47
C SER A 229 12.67 43.79 -20.60
N SER A 230 13.09 45.06 -20.57
CA SER A 230 12.83 46.02 -21.65
C SER A 230 13.63 45.75 -22.96
N ILE A 231 14.60 44.83 -22.89
CA ILE A 231 15.37 44.35 -24.03
C ILE A 231 15.09 42.84 -24.20
N PRO A 232 13.92 42.48 -24.73
CA PRO A 232 13.48 41.08 -24.77
C PRO A 232 14.33 40.28 -25.77
N ARG A 233 14.65 39.05 -25.36
CA ARG A 233 15.35 38.07 -26.20
C ARG A 233 14.46 36.87 -26.46
N LYS A 234 14.73 36.14 -27.56
CA LYS A 234 14.00 34.90 -27.85
C LYS A 234 14.43 33.75 -26.93
N ASP A 235 15.67 33.73 -26.46
CA ASP A 235 16.21 32.77 -25.52
C ASP A 235 15.83 33.20 -24.09
N ASN A 236 15.07 32.39 -23.42
CA ASN A 236 14.55 32.64 -22.07
C ASN A 236 14.39 31.31 -21.30
N ALA A 237 14.96 31.27 -20.11
CA ALA A 237 14.92 30.01 -19.30
C ALA A 237 13.49 29.51 -19.04
N ILE A 238 12.55 30.43 -18.82
CA ILE A 238 11.13 30.04 -18.61
C ILE A 238 10.54 29.45 -19.90
N TYR A 239 10.83 30.05 -21.07
CA TYR A 239 10.26 29.58 -22.34
C TYR A 239 10.83 28.21 -22.72
N ASP A 240 12.15 28.02 -22.59
CA ASP A 240 12.80 26.73 -22.86
C ASP A 240 12.24 25.62 -21.94
N LEU A 241 12.01 25.91 -20.65
CA LEU A 241 11.38 24.95 -19.71
C LEU A 241 9.91 24.71 -20.04
N ALA A 242 9.13 25.74 -20.39
CA ALA A 242 7.73 25.59 -20.77
C ALA A 242 7.56 24.71 -22.01
N ASP A 243 8.43 24.89 -23.02
CA ASP A 243 8.44 24.04 -24.22
C ASP A 243 8.75 22.58 -23.87
N ALA A 244 9.67 22.34 -22.95
CA ALA A 244 9.97 20.99 -22.46
C ALA A 244 8.78 20.36 -21.74
N ILE A 245 8.12 21.11 -20.84
CA ILE A 245 6.92 20.66 -20.14
C ILE A 245 5.80 20.31 -21.12
N LYS A 246 5.59 21.12 -22.16
CA LYS A 246 4.59 20.87 -23.20
C LYS A 246 4.87 19.58 -23.98
N LYS A 247 6.14 19.28 -24.28
CA LYS A 247 6.52 18.03 -24.96
C LYS A 247 6.28 16.80 -24.05
N ILE A 248 6.59 16.91 -22.76
CA ILE A 248 6.30 15.84 -21.79
C ILE A 248 4.79 15.63 -21.67
N GLN A 249 4.01 16.71 -21.53
CA GLN A 249 2.54 16.66 -21.46
C GLN A 249 1.90 15.96 -22.67
N ALA A 250 2.47 16.17 -23.85
CA ALA A 250 1.95 15.62 -25.10
C ALA A 250 2.42 14.18 -25.39
N TYR A 251 3.26 13.61 -24.54
CA TYR A 251 3.81 12.27 -24.77
C TYR A 251 3.17 11.24 -23.86
N ASP A 252 2.51 10.28 -24.46
CA ASP A 252 2.01 9.09 -23.80
C ASP A 252 3.00 7.94 -23.93
N PHE A 253 3.44 7.39 -22.80
CA PHE A 253 4.20 6.16 -22.81
C PHE A 253 3.33 5.00 -23.35
N PRO A 254 3.91 4.03 -24.06
CA PRO A 254 3.15 2.93 -24.62
C PRO A 254 2.51 2.06 -23.52
N ILE A 255 1.36 1.47 -23.83
CA ILE A 255 0.73 0.44 -23.01
C ILE A 255 1.67 -0.75 -22.91
N SER A 256 1.86 -1.26 -21.69
CA SER A 256 2.65 -2.46 -21.43
C SER A 256 2.03 -3.29 -20.32
N LEU A 257 1.55 -4.46 -20.65
CA LEU A 257 0.93 -5.38 -19.71
C LEU A 257 1.98 -6.27 -19.03
N ASN A 258 1.76 -6.51 -17.75
CA ASN A 258 2.36 -7.62 -17.01
C ASN A 258 1.28 -8.67 -16.65
N GLN A 259 1.67 -9.73 -15.96
CA GLN A 259 0.73 -10.78 -15.56
C GLN A 259 -0.42 -10.22 -14.68
N THR A 260 -0.11 -9.30 -13.77
CA THR A 260 -1.09 -8.68 -12.88
C THR A 260 -2.12 -7.84 -13.63
N THR A 261 -1.67 -6.88 -14.45
CA THR A 261 -2.57 -5.99 -15.20
C THR A 261 -3.38 -6.74 -16.26
N ARG A 262 -2.82 -7.82 -16.82
CA ARG A 262 -3.57 -8.72 -17.69
C ARG A 262 -4.74 -9.38 -16.96
N ALA A 263 -4.49 -9.95 -15.77
CA ALA A 263 -5.55 -10.59 -14.97
C ALA A 263 -6.62 -9.58 -14.51
N THR A 264 -6.21 -8.35 -14.16
CA THR A 264 -7.15 -7.25 -13.84
C THR A 264 -8.09 -6.96 -15.02
N LEU A 265 -7.54 -6.86 -16.25
CA LEU A 265 -8.32 -6.60 -17.46
C LEU A 265 -9.22 -7.79 -17.83
N GLU A 266 -8.74 -9.03 -17.67
CA GLU A 266 -9.54 -10.23 -17.94
C GLU A 266 -10.75 -10.30 -17.01
N PHE A 267 -10.58 -9.96 -15.73
CA PHE A 267 -11.69 -9.88 -14.77
C PHE A 267 -12.69 -8.78 -15.15
N ALA A 268 -12.20 -7.59 -15.56
CA ALA A 268 -13.07 -6.48 -15.96
C ALA A 268 -13.97 -6.80 -17.18
N LEU A 269 -13.61 -7.80 -17.99
CA LEU A 269 -14.46 -8.25 -19.10
C LEU A 269 -15.82 -8.83 -18.65
N GLU A 270 -15.95 -9.25 -17.39
CA GLU A 270 -17.19 -9.85 -16.90
C GLU A 270 -18.30 -8.80 -16.70
N ASP A 271 -17.94 -7.59 -16.23
CA ASP A 271 -18.90 -6.55 -15.78
C ASP A 271 -18.95 -5.29 -16.65
N THR A 272 -18.23 -5.22 -17.76
CA THR A 272 -18.23 -4.05 -18.65
C THR A 272 -19.23 -4.19 -19.81
N ASN A 273 -19.60 -3.07 -20.43
CA ASN A 273 -20.47 -3.05 -21.61
C ASN A 273 -19.74 -3.55 -22.88
N ASP A 274 -20.49 -3.90 -23.95
CA ASP A 274 -19.92 -4.51 -25.15
C ASP A 274 -18.87 -3.64 -25.87
N SER A 275 -18.99 -2.30 -25.81
CA SER A 275 -18.00 -1.39 -26.40
C SER A 275 -16.68 -1.44 -25.64
N GLU A 276 -16.75 -1.36 -24.31
CA GLU A 276 -15.57 -1.45 -23.44
C GLU A 276 -14.93 -2.83 -23.51
N LYS A 277 -15.71 -3.91 -23.62
CA LYS A 277 -15.17 -5.27 -23.85
C LYS A 277 -14.33 -5.36 -25.12
N LEU A 278 -14.73 -4.69 -26.19
CA LEU A 278 -13.94 -4.66 -27.43
C LEU A 278 -12.61 -3.94 -27.22
N GLU A 279 -12.62 -2.81 -26.51
CA GLU A 279 -11.41 -2.03 -26.19
C GLU A 279 -10.46 -2.83 -25.28
N ILE A 280 -10.98 -3.43 -24.20
CA ILE A 280 -10.18 -4.29 -23.29
C ILE A 280 -9.56 -5.46 -24.05
N ARG A 281 -10.31 -6.14 -24.92
CA ARG A 281 -9.76 -7.23 -25.76
C ARG A 281 -8.67 -6.74 -26.72
N SER A 282 -8.83 -5.51 -27.24
CA SER A 282 -7.81 -4.87 -28.08
C SER A 282 -6.50 -4.63 -27.31
N ILE A 283 -6.62 -4.12 -26.07
CA ILE A 283 -5.46 -3.94 -25.15
C ILE A 283 -4.80 -5.30 -24.87
N LEU A 284 -5.59 -6.31 -24.50
CA LEU A 284 -5.08 -7.67 -24.19
C LEU A 284 -4.35 -8.31 -25.37
N ASN A 285 -4.77 -8.01 -26.59
CA ASN A 285 -4.17 -8.50 -27.83
C ASN A 285 -3.03 -7.60 -28.36
N GLY A 286 -2.78 -6.44 -27.76
CA GLY A 286 -1.74 -5.49 -28.18
C GLY A 286 -2.00 -4.85 -29.53
N THR A 287 -3.26 -4.70 -29.93
CA THR A 287 -3.65 -4.25 -31.29
C THR A 287 -3.93 -2.76 -31.39
N GLN A 288 -4.13 -2.05 -30.26
CA GLN A 288 -4.47 -0.63 -30.26
C GLN A 288 -3.89 0.10 -29.04
N SER A 289 -3.49 1.38 -29.19
CA SER A 289 -2.88 2.20 -28.15
C SER A 289 -3.73 3.36 -27.65
N ASP A 290 -4.62 3.89 -28.49
CA ASP A 290 -5.48 5.04 -28.19
C ASP A 290 -6.93 4.56 -28.05
N LEU A 291 -7.39 4.48 -26.82
CA LEU A 291 -8.66 3.87 -26.47
C LEU A 291 -9.47 4.82 -25.59
N ALA A 292 -10.75 4.98 -25.91
CA ALA A 292 -11.65 5.86 -25.18
C ALA A 292 -11.83 5.45 -23.70
N ILE A 293 -11.71 4.15 -23.38
CA ILE A 293 -11.78 3.64 -22.02
C ILE A 293 -10.61 4.17 -21.16
N ILE A 294 -9.41 4.27 -21.74
CA ILE A 294 -8.22 4.79 -21.03
C ILE A 294 -8.33 6.30 -20.78
N GLU A 295 -8.92 7.05 -21.74
CA GLU A 295 -9.12 8.50 -21.59
C GLU A 295 -10.16 8.83 -20.51
N LYS A 296 -11.15 7.96 -20.32
CA LYS A 296 -12.23 8.14 -19.35
C LYS A 296 -11.86 7.67 -17.95
N ASP A 297 -10.91 6.76 -17.83
CA ASP A 297 -10.49 6.16 -16.56
C ASP A 297 -8.99 6.42 -16.29
N PRO A 298 -8.68 7.48 -15.51
CA PRO A 298 -7.30 7.81 -15.15
C PRO A 298 -6.58 6.71 -14.37
N GLU A 299 -7.29 5.90 -13.59
CA GLU A 299 -6.71 4.80 -12.82
C GLU A 299 -6.31 3.66 -13.77
N LEU A 300 -7.18 3.28 -14.68
CA LEU A 300 -6.87 2.32 -15.73
C LEU A 300 -5.67 2.78 -16.57
N ASN A 301 -5.65 4.05 -16.99
CA ASN A 301 -4.50 4.63 -17.69
C ASN A 301 -3.21 4.48 -16.87
N ALA A 302 -3.29 4.79 -15.57
CA ALA A 302 -2.12 4.73 -14.68
C ALA A 302 -1.58 3.30 -14.51
N ILE A 303 -2.41 2.27 -14.45
CA ILE A 303 -1.93 0.89 -14.32
C ILE A 303 -1.41 0.29 -15.65
N LEU A 304 -1.78 0.86 -16.80
CA LEU A 304 -1.39 0.34 -18.12
C LEU A 304 -0.15 1.01 -18.71
N ARG A 305 0.24 2.20 -18.21
CA ARG A 305 1.37 2.98 -18.75
C ARG A 305 2.28 3.49 -17.65
N THR A 306 3.54 3.79 -17.98
CA THR A 306 4.34 4.74 -17.23
C THR A 306 3.71 6.12 -17.37
N THR A 307 3.58 6.85 -16.26
CA THR A 307 3.03 8.21 -16.24
C THR A 307 4.03 9.17 -15.63
N CYS A 308 4.15 10.38 -16.21
CA CYS A 308 5.04 11.43 -15.71
C CYS A 308 4.29 12.75 -15.64
N VAL A 309 4.33 13.42 -14.47
CA VAL A 309 3.65 14.70 -14.26
C VAL A 309 4.57 15.71 -13.61
N VAL A 310 4.48 16.98 -14.03
CA VAL A 310 5.19 18.08 -13.39
C VAL A 310 4.43 18.49 -12.12
N THR A 311 5.09 18.42 -10.97
CA THR A 311 4.48 18.64 -9.65
C THR A 311 4.91 19.96 -9.00
N LYS A 312 6.10 20.48 -9.34
CA LYS A 312 6.62 21.76 -8.83
C LYS A 312 7.24 22.56 -9.94
N LEU A 313 7.15 23.89 -9.83
CA LEU A 313 7.76 24.84 -10.76
C LEU A 313 8.34 26.04 -10.01
N LYS A 314 9.58 26.42 -10.31
CA LYS A 314 10.22 27.61 -9.76
C LYS A 314 11.00 28.34 -10.87
N ALA A 315 10.76 29.65 -11.03
CA ALA A 315 11.43 30.44 -12.06
C ALA A 315 11.43 31.95 -11.74
N GLY A 316 12.42 32.67 -12.28
CA GLY A 316 12.53 34.10 -12.13
C GLY A 316 12.98 34.58 -10.75
N HIS A 317 13.39 35.85 -10.64
CA HIS A 317 13.83 36.47 -9.38
C HIS A 317 13.38 37.91 -9.26
N ALA A 318 12.97 38.56 -10.35
CA ALA A 318 12.44 39.93 -10.38
C ALA A 318 11.51 40.14 -11.59
N GLU A 319 10.50 40.98 -11.43
CA GLU A 319 9.50 41.25 -12.48
C GLU A 319 10.06 41.94 -13.73
N ASN A 320 11.15 42.70 -13.56
CA ASN A 320 11.80 43.48 -14.62
C ASN A 320 13.11 42.86 -15.12
N ALA A 321 13.38 41.60 -14.80
CA ALA A 321 14.58 40.88 -15.24
C ALA A 321 14.23 39.62 -16.05
N LEU A 322 15.02 39.33 -17.09
CA LEU A 322 14.97 38.02 -17.75
C LEU A 322 15.49 36.96 -16.80
N PRO A 323 14.78 35.81 -16.65
CA PRO A 323 15.14 34.76 -15.70
C PRO A 323 16.49 34.12 -16.05
N VAL A 324 17.36 33.97 -15.04
CA VAL A 324 18.66 33.29 -15.21
C VAL A 324 18.52 31.78 -15.14
N SER A 325 17.46 31.30 -14.49
CA SER A 325 17.15 29.87 -14.38
C SER A 325 15.65 29.63 -14.26
N ALA A 326 15.22 28.45 -14.66
CA ALA A 326 13.91 27.89 -14.36
C ALA A 326 14.05 26.40 -14.06
N THR A 327 13.31 25.89 -13.07
CA THR A 327 13.36 24.50 -12.65
C THR A 327 11.95 23.92 -12.50
N ALA A 328 11.78 22.65 -12.84
CA ALA A 328 10.56 21.88 -12.58
C ALA A 328 10.91 20.55 -11.93
N THR A 329 10.04 20.07 -11.05
CA THR A 329 10.08 18.70 -10.55
C THR A 329 9.12 17.86 -11.40
N LEU A 330 9.65 16.82 -12.02
CA LEU A 330 8.90 15.82 -12.78
C LEU A 330 8.84 14.54 -11.96
N ASN A 331 7.62 14.13 -11.56
CA ASN A 331 7.41 12.85 -10.90
C ASN A 331 6.89 11.82 -11.91
N CYS A 332 7.56 10.69 -11.99
CA CYS A 332 7.17 9.56 -12.83
C CYS A 332 6.77 8.37 -11.96
N ARG A 333 5.72 7.69 -12.36
CA ARG A 333 5.30 6.40 -11.84
C ARG A 333 5.49 5.36 -12.94
N ILE A 334 6.54 4.56 -12.80
CA ILE A 334 7.04 3.66 -13.84
C ILE A 334 6.42 2.28 -13.66
N LEU A 335 6.06 1.61 -14.75
CA LEU A 335 5.61 0.22 -14.70
C LEU A 335 6.74 -0.68 -14.16
N PRO A 336 6.46 -1.62 -13.24
CA PRO A 336 7.48 -2.40 -12.54
C PRO A 336 8.35 -3.29 -13.44
N GLN A 337 7.89 -3.62 -14.63
CA GLN A 337 8.67 -4.36 -15.63
C GLN A 337 9.54 -3.46 -16.52
N THR A 338 9.49 -2.12 -16.34
CA THR A 338 10.22 -1.17 -17.17
C THR A 338 11.48 -0.71 -16.45
N ASP A 339 12.61 -0.74 -17.15
CA ASP A 339 13.86 -0.18 -16.68
C ASP A 339 13.74 1.37 -16.55
N PRO A 340 13.90 1.94 -15.35
CA PRO A 340 13.83 3.39 -15.13
C PRO A 340 14.79 4.21 -15.97
N GLU A 341 15.97 3.67 -16.28
CA GLU A 341 16.96 4.37 -17.14
C GLU A 341 16.43 4.62 -18.56
N ARG A 342 15.56 3.74 -19.08
CA ARG A 342 14.88 3.96 -20.36
C ARG A 342 13.93 5.16 -20.29
N ILE A 343 13.27 5.34 -19.14
CA ILE A 343 12.37 6.48 -18.93
C ILE A 343 13.17 7.78 -18.83
N VAL A 344 14.26 7.79 -18.07
CA VAL A 344 15.17 8.94 -17.99
C VAL A 344 15.71 9.30 -19.38
N SER A 345 16.15 8.32 -20.16
CA SER A 345 16.65 8.54 -21.53
C SER A 345 15.57 9.10 -22.45
N LYS A 346 14.31 8.60 -22.34
CA LYS A 346 13.19 9.13 -23.13
C LYS A 346 12.84 10.56 -22.74
N ILE A 347 12.86 10.90 -21.46
CA ILE A 347 12.63 12.27 -20.99
C ILE A 347 13.73 13.19 -21.56
N LYS A 348 15.01 12.81 -21.50
CA LYS A 348 16.12 13.58 -22.09
C LYS A 348 15.93 13.81 -23.59
N GLU A 349 15.52 12.77 -24.33
CA GLU A 349 15.19 12.88 -25.76
C GLU A 349 14.07 13.90 -26.02
N LEU A 350 12.99 13.84 -25.26
CA LEU A 350 11.83 14.72 -25.42
C LEU A 350 12.15 16.17 -25.15
N VAL A 351 12.85 16.46 -24.07
CA VAL A 351 13.13 17.84 -23.64
C VAL A 351 14.27 18.49 -24.45
N GLY A 352 15.22 17.68 -24.95
CA GLY A 352 16.35 18.13 -25.77
C GLY A 352 17.49 18.76 -24.94
N GLU A 353 18.55 19.19 -25.62
CA GLU A 353 19.85 19.60 -25.04
C GLU A 353 19.80 20.86 -24.16
N LYS A 354 18.78 21.71 -24.31
CA LYS A 354 18.64 22.94 -23.53
C LYS A 354 18.18 22.68 -22.08
N VAL A 355 17.71 21.50 -21.76
CA VAL A 355 17.17 21.14 -20.46
C VAL A 355 18.08 20.09 -19.83
N GLU A 356 18.65 20.43 -18.71
CA GLU A 356 19.35 19.47 -17.88
C GLU A 356 18.32 18.60 -17.12
N VAL A 357 18.52 17.29 -17.14
CA VAL A 357 17.67 16.29 -16.46
C VAL A 357 18.50 15.55 -15.45
N VAL A 358 18.15 15.72 -14.17
CA VAL A 358 18.86 15.09 -13.04
C VAL A 358 17.89 14.22 -12.24
N THR A 359 18.29 12.99 -11.93
CA THR A 359 17.56 12.11 -11.00
C THR A 359 17.83 12.56 -9.56
N ILE A 360 16.77 12.72 -8.75
CA ILE A 360 16.90 13.24 -7.38
C ILE A 360 17.24 12.12 -6.39
N PHE A 361 16.69 10.91 -6.60
CA PHE A 361 16.87 9.77 -5.70
C PHE A 361 17.20 8.51 -6.50
N ASP A 362 17.92 7.60 -5.88
CA ASP A 362 18.10 6.25 -6.39
C ASP A 362 16.74 5.53 -6.35
N PHE A 363 16.46 4.76 -7.39
CA PHE A 363 15.26 3.94 -7.49
C PHE A 363 15.58 2.48 -7.19
N GLU A 364 14.67 1.79 -6.54
CA GLU A 364 14.72 0.34 -6.38
C GLU A 364 13.75 -0.32 -7.37
N LEU A 365 14.23 -1.36 -8.06
CA LEU A 365 13.34 -2.15 -8.92
C LEU A 365 12.39 -2.96 -8.05
N SER A 366 11.09 -2.92 -8.38
CA SER A 366 10.04 -3.68 -7.69
C SER A 366 9.32 -4.61 -8.68
N PRO A 367 9.94 -5.74 -9.08
CA PRO A 367 9.33 -6.64 -10.04
C PRO A 367 8.00 -7.19 -9.50
N PRO A 368 7.00 -7.44 -10.36
CA PRO A 368 5.74 -8.04 -9.95
C PRO A 368 5.95 -9.38 -9.24
N SER A 369 5.24 -9.60 -8.14
CA SER A 369 5.24 -10.87 -7.42
C SER A 369 4.43 -11.92 -8.18
N PRO A 370 4.97 -13.11 -8.48
CA PRO A 370 4.27 -14.14 -9.23
C PRO A 370 3.11 -14.73 -8.40
N ILE A 371 1.93 -14.84 -8.98
CA ILE A 371 0.81 -15.56 -8.35
C ILE A 371 1.00 -17.04 -8.57
N THR A 372 1.69 -17.69 -7.63
CA THR A 372 1.89 -19.14 -7.65
C THR A 372 0.61 -19.88 -7.24
N PRO A 373 0.45 -21.17 -7.59
CA PRO A 373 -0.67 -21.98 -7.10
C PRO A 373 -0.76 -22.05 -5.56
N GLU A 374 0.37 -21.92 -4.86
CA GLU A 374 0.43 -21.88 -3.40
C GLU A 374 -0.20 -20.58 -2.87
N ILE A 375 0.26 -19.44 -3.34
CA ILE A 375 -0.27 -18.12 -2.95
C ILE A 375 -1.76 -18.01 -3.31
N GLY A 376 -2.12 -18.43 -4.53
CA GLY A 376 -3.52 -18.45 -4.96
C GLY A 376 -4.41 -19.25 -4.01
N ARG A 377 -3.98 -20.46 -3.59
CA ARG A 377 -4.72 -21.27 -2.63
C ARG A 377 -4.79 -20.64 -1.23
N LEU A 378 -3.66 -20.15 -0.70
CA LEU A 378 -3.61 -19.53 0.64
C LEU A 378 -4.60 -18.35 0.71
N VAL A 379 -4.54 -17.44 -0.24
CA VAL A 379 -5.40 -16.24 -0.24
C VAL A 379 -6.85 -16.63 -0.52
N SER A 380 -7.13 -17.43 -1.56
CA SER A 380 -8.52 -17.80 -1.91
C SER A 380 -9.19 -18.61 -0.79
N SER A 381 -8.49 -19.53 -0.13
CA SER A 381 -9.06 -20.29 0.97
C SER A 381 -9.27 -19.43 2.22
N SER A 382 -8.44 -18.42 2.45
CA SER A 382 -8.60 -17.49 3.58
C SER A 382 -9.79 -16.56 3.36
N ILE A 383 -9.87 -15.91 2.19
CA ILE A 383 -10.97 -15.02 1.90
C ILE A 383 -12.31 -15.75 1.80
N ASN A 384 -12.33 -17.00 1.28
CA ASN A 384 -13.54 -17.82 1.20
C ASN A 384 -14.11 -18.19 2.56
N LYS A 385 -13.33 -18.15 3.64
CA LYS A 385 -13.85 -18.35 5.00
C LYS A 385 -14.64 -17.14 5.50
N VAL A 386 -14.28 -15.94 5.03
CA VAL A 386 -14.92 -14.67 5.41
C VAL A 386 -16.04 -14.34 4.42
N PHE A 387 -15.76 -14.46 3.11
CA PHE A 387 -16.68 -14.18 2.02
C PHE A 387 -16.73 -15.38 1.07
N PRO A 388 -17.66 -16.33 1.29
CA PRO A 388 -17.75 -17.54 0.47
C PRO A 388 -17.99 -17.24 -1.02
N GLY A 389 -17.12 -17.77 -1.88
CA GLY A 389 -17.24 -17.63 -3.33
C GLY A 389 -16.68 -16.33 -3.90
N LEU A 390 -16.13 -15.43 -3.08
CA LEU A 390 -15.60 -14.17 -3.56
C LEU A 390 -14.36 -14.39 -4.47
N PRO A 391 -14.31 -13.82 -5.69
CA PRO A 391 -13.17 -13.95 -6.58
C PRO A 391 -11.95 -13.19 -6.05
N VAL A 392 -10.76 -13.78 -6.23
CA VAL A 392 -9.46 -13.14 -5.94
C VAL A 392 -8.85 -12.66 -7.24
N VAL A 393 -8.68 -11.34 -7.36
CA VAL A 393 -8.20 -10.69 -8.59
C VAL A 393 -6.86 -10.02 -8.34
N PRO A 394 -5.79 -10.43 -9.04
CA PRO A 394 -4.52 -9.72 -8.96
C PRO A 394 -4.66 -8.26 -9.39
N THR A 395 -4.05 -7.35 -8.65
CA THR A 395 -4.08 -5.92 -8.94
C THR A 395 -2.70 -5.28 -8.79
N MET A 396 -2.52 -4.12 -9.42
CA MET A 396 -1.30 -3.31 -9.31
C MET A 396 -1.65 -1.96 -8.68
N SER A 397 -0.93 -1.60 -7.62
CA SER A 397 -1.01 -0.25 -7.05
C SER A 397 -0.35 0.78 -7.97
N THR A 398 -0.95 1.94 -8.08
CA THR A 398 -0.35 3.13 -8.71
C THR A 398 0.61 3.86 -7.77
N GLY A 399 0.52 3.57 -6.46
CA GLY A 399 1.41 4.01 -5.40
C GLY A 399 2.65 3.12 -5.27
N ALA A 400 3.30 3.24 -4.13
CA ALA A 400 4.46 2.47 -3.70
C ALA A 400 4.30 2.19 -2.20
N THR A 401 4.85 1.08 -1.73
CA THR A 401 4.81 0.67 -0.32
C THR A 401 6.16 0.10 0.10
N ASP A 402 6.32 -0.23 1.36
CA ASP A 402 7.48 -0.98 1.88
C ASP A 402 7.77 -2.29 1.12
N ALA A 403 6.81 -2.80 0.36
CA ALA A 403 6.99 -3.97 -0.48
C ALA A 403 8.14 -3.83 -1.50
N ILE A 404 8.44 -2.60 -1.94
CA ILE A 404 9.59 -2.32 -2.84
C ILE A 404 10.88 -2.89 -2.27
N ALA A 405 11.16 -2.63 -0.99
CA ALA A 405 12.41 -3.03 -0.35
C ALA A 405 12.61 -4.55 -0.31
N LEU A 406 11.54 -5.32 -0.15
CA LEU A 406 11.62 -6.78 -0.17
C LEU A 406 11.63 -7.32 -1.60
N ARG A 407 10.80 -6.79 -2.51
CA ARG A 407 10.78 -7.21 -3.92
C ARG A 407 12.10 -6.93 -4.63
N SER A 408 12.77 -5.81 -4.32
CA SER A 408 14.12 -5.49 -4.85
C SER A 408 15.17 -6.53 -4.45
N ASN A 409 14.96 -7.21 -3.31
CA ASN A 409 15.79 -8.32 -2.83
C ASN A 409 15.30 -9.71 -3.31
N GLY A 410 14.33 -9.76 -4.22
CA GLY A 410 13.81 -11.00 -4.78
C GLY A 410 12.80 -11.74 -3.89
N ILE A 411 12.28 -11.11 -2.85
CA ILE A 411 11.24 -11.66 -1.97
C ILE A 411 9.88 -11.22 -2.52
N PRO A 412 9.00 -12.13 -2.96
CA PRO A 412 7.65 -11.78 -3.39
C PRO A 412 6.83 -11.17 -2.24
N VAL A 413 6.11 -10.07 -2.52
CA VAL A 413 5.22 -9.42 -1.55
C VAL A 413 3.83 -9.27 -2.13
N TYR A 414 2.82 -9.58 -1.35
CA TYR A 414 1.41 -9.51 -1.71
C TYR A 414 0.65 -8.60 -0.75
N GLY A 415 0.04 -7.52 -1.28
CA GLY A 415 -0.84 -6.65 -0.51
C GLY A 415 -2.17 -7.35 -0.23
N THR A 416 -2.54 -7.41 1.04
CA THR A 416 -3.67 -8.23 1.53
C THR A 416 -4.35 -7.64 2.76
N SER A 417 -4.73 -6.34 2.73
CA SER A 417 -5.41 -5.74 3.91
C SER A 417 -6.74 -6.43 4.23
N ALA A 418 -7.44 -6.91 3.21
CA ALA A 418 -8.80 -7.45 3.28
C ALA A 418 -9.82 -6.47 3.90
N MET A 419 -9.50 -5.18 3.96
CA MET A 419 -10.44 -4.13 4.33
C MET A 419 -11.26 -3.72 3.11
N MET A 420 -12.53 -3.39 3.34
CA MET A 420 -13.40 -2.83 2.30
C MET A 420 -12.99 -1.38 2.02
N THR A 421 -12.96 -0.99 0.74
CA THR A 421 -12.82 0.41 0.37
C THR A 421 -14.00 1.23 0.85
N ASP A 422 -13.76 2.45 1.37
CA ASP A 422 -14.86 3.34 1.78
C ASP A 422 -15.79 3.62 0.58
N PRO A 423 -17.10 3.43 0.72
CA PRO A 423 -18.05 3.61 -0.39
C PRO A 423 -18.11 5.04 -0.93
N THR A 424 -17.58 6.01 -0.19
CA THR A 424 -17.50 7.42 -0.63
C THR A 424 -16.16 7.77 -1.29
N GLY A 425 -15.28 6.80 -1.49
CA GLY A 425 -13.97 6.93 -2.12
C GLY A 425 -12.81 6.79 -1.14
N PHE A 426 -11.60 6.67 -1.71
CA PHE A 426 -10.37 6.49 -0.95
C PHE A 426 -10.08 7.70 -0.05
N ARG A 427 -9.97 7.47 1.26
CA ARG A 427 -9.78 8.52 2.27
C ARG A 427 -8.41 8.53 2.95
N ALA A 428 -7.56 7.55 2.67
CA ALA A 428 -6.17 7.60 3.13
C ALA A 428 -5.50 8.91 2.67
N HIS A 429 -4.66 9.51 3.51
CA HIS A 429 -4.06 10.84 3.34
C HIS A 429 -5.07 12.01 3.29
N GLY A 430 -6.37 11.72 3.24
CA GLY A 430 -7.45 12.72 3.17
C GLY A 430 -7.96 13.18 4.53
N LEU A 431 -9.04 13.98 4.47
CA LEU A 431 -9.79 14.39 5.66
C LEU A 431 -10.76 13.27 6.09
N ASN A 432 -10.95 13.15 7.40
CA ASN A 432 -11.92 12.22 7.98
C ASN A 432 -11.69 10.77 7.55
N GLU A 433 -10.43 10.35 7.55
CA GLU A 433 -10.06 8.96 7.33
C GLU A 433 -10.82 8.06 8.31
N ARG A 434 -11.28 6.92 7.80
CA ARG A 434 -12.10 5.99 8.57
C ARG A 434 -12.08 4.60 7.96
N VAL A 435 -12.43 3.62 8.75
CA VAL A 435 -12.70 2.24 8.32
C VAL A 435 -14.07 1.79 8.84
N GLU A 436 -14.84 1.09 8.03
CA GLU A 436 -16.08 0.47 8.46
C GLU A 436 -15.80 -0.63 9.49
N ILE A 437 -16.55 -0.67 10.60
CA ILE A 437 -16.31 -1.62 11.69
C ILE A 437 -16.41 -3.07 11.21
N GLU A 438 -17.40 -3.37 10.37
CA GLU A 438 -17.56 -4.72 9.82
C GLU A 438 -16.41 -5.10 8.87
N ALA A 439 -15.91 -4.14 8.08
CA ALA A 439 -14.74 -4.35 7.22
C ALA A 439 -13.46 -4.59 8.03
N PHE A 440 -13.27 -3.85 9.12
CA PHE A 440 -12.16 -4.08 10.04
C PHE A 440 -12.23 -5.46 10.70
N ASN A 441 -13.41 -5.87 11.18
CA ASN A 441 -13.62 -7.21 11.74
C ASN A 441 -13.36 -8.30 10.70
N ALA A 442 -13.84 -8.13 9.46
CA ALA A 442 -13.58 -9.07 8.36
C ALA A 442 -12.08 -9.19 8.02
N SER A 443 -11.33 -8.09 8.11
CA SER A 443 -9.87 -8.12 7.98
C SER A 443 -9.19 -8.95 9.08
N LEU A 444 -9.66 -8.84 10.34
CA LEU A 444 -9.18 -9.69 11.44
C LEU A 444 -9.41 -11.18 11.15
N ASP A 445 -10.62 -11.54 10.72
CA ASP A 445 -10.96 -12.93 10.35
C ASP A 445 -10.11 -13.45 9.19
N PHE A 446 -9.85 -12.60 8.20
CA PHE A 446 -8.99 -12.96 7.08
C PHE A 446 -7.54 -13.22 7.55
N TRP A 447 -6.94 -12.33 8.35
CA TRP A 447 -5.58 -12.51 8.85
C TRP A 447 -5.46 -13.75 9.72
N TYR A 448 -6.44 -13.99 10.57
CA TYR A 448 -6.49 -15.22 11.37
C TYR A 448 -6.59 -16.47 10.49
N ALA A 449 -7.49 -16.47 9.50
CA ALA A 449 -7.65 -17.58 8.55
C ALA A 449 -6.40 -17.82 7.69
N LEU A 450 -5.66 -16.76 7.32
CA LEU A 450 -4.43 -16.82 6.55
C LEU A 450 -3.29 -17.40 7.39
N MET A 451 -3.04 -16.84 8.58
CA MET A 451 -1.93 -17.28 9.44
C MET A 451 -2.10 -18.71 9.96
N LYS A 452 -3.33 -19.19 10.15
CA LYS A 452 -3.60 -20.61 10.49
C LYS A 452 -3.17 -21.60 9.40
N GLN A 453 -2.82 -21.14 8.21
CA GLN A 453 -2.38 -22.00 7.09
C GLN A 453 -0.85 -21.92 6.87
N LEU A 454 -0.18 -20.92 7.44
CA LEU A 454 1.27 -20.75 7.37
C LEU A 454 1.99 -21.64 8.36
#